data_3778fa263a48b8ad8f61c86af85adf7e
#
_entry.id   3778fa263a48b8ad8f61c86af85adf7e
#
_cell.length_a   1.000
_cell.length_b   1.000
_cell.length_c   1.000
_cell.angle_alpha   90.00
_cell.angle_beta   90.00
_cell.angle_gamma   90.00
#
_symmetry.space_group_name_H-M   'P 1'
#
loop_
_entity.id
_entity.type
_entity.pdbx_description
1 polymer ?
#
loop_
_entity_poly.entity_id
_entity_poly.type
_entity_poly.pdbx_seq_one_letter_code
_entity_poly.pdbx_strand_id
1 'polypeptide(L)' 'MATDLKVLLAEYGMRPADLARKCDVQKSTVTRWEERGIPLVRVFQIEKETGIPREKLRPDFFAVAQ' A
#
# COMPACT_ATOMS: atom_id res chain seq x y z
N MET A 1 -5.61 -12.85 3.93
CA MET A 1 -4.42 -12.37 4.64
C MET A 1 -4.01 -11.02 4.09
N ALA A 2 -3.52 -10.16 4.94
CA ALA A 2 -3.06 -8.86 4.49
C ALA A 2 -1.81 -8.99 3.65
N THR A 3 -1.69 -8.14 2.64
CA THR A 3 -0.48 -8.07 1.85
C THR A 3 0.66 -7.54 2.71
N ASP A 4 1.84 -8.14 2.56
CA ASP A 4 3.02 -7.61 3.23
C ASP A 4 3.46 -6.35 2.49
N LEU A 5 3.07 -5.22 3.02
CA LEU A 5 3.31 -3.94 2.37
C LEU A 5 4.80 -3.64 2.21
N LYS A 6 5.61 -4.04 3.19
CA LYS A 6 7.05 -3.84 3.11
C LYS A 6 7.66 -4.54 1.90
N VAL A 7 7.28 -5.80 1.71
CA VAL A 7 7.79 -6.59 0.59
C VAL A 7 7.32 -5.99 -0.73
N LEU A 8 6.05 -5.60 -0.77
CA LEU A 8 5.50 -5.00 -1.98
C LEU A 8 6.21 -3.70 -2.33
N LEU A 9 6.45 -2.84 -1.36
CA LEU A 9 7.17 -1.60 -1.60
C LEU A 9 8.59 -1.86 -2.10
N ALA A 10 9.27 -2.87 -1.52
CA ALA A 10 10.61 -3.21 -1.94
C ALA A 10 10.63 -3.64 -3.41
N GLU A 11 9.61 -4.33 -3.86
CA GLU A 11 9.51 -4.74 -5.27
C GLU A 11 9.46 -3.53 -6.20
N TYR A 12 8.96 -2.42 -5.69
CA TYR A 12 8.85 -1.19 -6.48
C TYR A 12 9.97 -0.20 -6.14
N GLY A 13 11.00 -0.67 -5.43
CA GLY A 13 12.16 0.17 -5.12
C GLY A 13 11.87 1.26 -4.10
N MET A 14 10.89 1.04 -3.23
CA MET A 14 10.49 2.04 -2.24
C MET A 14 10.61 1.51 -0.82
N ARG A 15 10.76 2.43 0.11
CA ARG A 15 10.75 2.14 1.53
C ARG A 15 9.47 2.72 2.15
N PRO A 16 9.08 2.24 3.34
CA PRO A 16 7.90 2.81 4.01
C PRO A 16 7.95 4.31 4.17
N ALA A 17 9.13 4.87 4.44
CA ALA A 17 9.29 6.32 4.58
C ALA A 17 9.00 7.05 3.27
N ASP A 18 9.34 6.43 2.14
CA ASP A 18 9.05 7.02 0.84
C ASP A 18 7.55 7.07 0.58
N LEU A 19 6.86 6.00 0.95
CA LEU A 19 5.40 5.97 0.80
C LEU A 19 4.74 7.03 1.68
N ALA A 20 5.22 7.17 2.92
CA ALA A 20 4.68 8.17 3.83
C ALA A 20 4.80 9.57 3.22
N ARG A 21 5.94 9.87 2.61
CA ARG A 21 6.17 11.15 1.97
C ARG A 21 5.25 11.36 0.78
N LYS A 22 5.11 10.34 -0.06
CA LYS A 22 4.27 10.44 -1.25
C LYS A 22 2.81 10.65 -0.91
N CYS A 23 2.36 10.03 0.18
CA CYS A 23 0.96 10.13 0.61
C CYS A 23 0.72 11.27 1.59
N ASP A 24 1.78 11.99 1.96
CA ASP A 24 1.70 13.09 2.92
C ASP A 24 1.09 12.63 4.25
N VAL A 25 1.59 11.52 4.76
CA VAL A 25 1.18 10.97 6.04
C VAL A 25 2.40 10.67 6.87
N GLN A 26 2.18 10.42 8.16
CA GLN A 26 3.28 10.07 9.06
C GLN A 26 3.71 8.63 8.84
N LYS A 27 4.96 8.35 9.18
CA LYS A 27 5.51 7.01 9.06
C LYS A 27 4.73 6.01 9.90
N SER A 28 4.24 6.45 11.06
CA SER A 28 3.41 5.60 11.92
C SER A 28 2.12 5.17 11.23
N THR A 29 1.59 6.01 10.35
CA THR A 29 0.40 5.67 9.58
C THR A 29 0.71 4.52 8.62
N VAL A 30 1.87 4.57 7.96
CA VAL A 30 2.27 3.49 7.06
C VAL A 30 2.48 2.19 7.84
N THR A 31 3.09 2.28 9.02
CA THR A 31 3.25 1.11 9.89
C THR A 31 1.91 0.48 10.22
N ARG A 32 0.91 1.31 10.50
CA ARG A 32 -0.44 0.82 10.78
C ARG A 32 -1.02 0.11 9.56
N TRP A 33 -0.77 0.63 8.37
CA TRP A 33 -1.21 -0.02 7.14
C TRP A 33 -0.54 -1.38 6.97
N GLU A 34 0.72 -1.50 7.37
CA GLU A 34 1.43 -2.79 7.32
C GLU A 34 0.79 -3.82 8.23
N GLU A 35 0.31 -3.38 9.38
CA GLU A 35 -0.26 -4.28 10.39
C GLU A 35 -1.72 -4.62 10.12
N ARG A 36 -2.50 -3.64 9.68
CA ARG A 36 -3.95 -3.79 9.59
C ARG A 36 -4.49 -3.78 8.17
N GLY A 37 -3.65 -3.43 7.22
CA GLY A 37 -4.09 -3.28 5.84
C GLY A 37 -4.37 -1.82 5.51
N ILE A 38 -4.33 -1.53 4.23
CA ILE A 38 -4.50 -0.16 3.74
C ILE A 38 -5.98 0.16 3.64
N PRO A 39 -6.43 1.30 4.21
CA PRO A 39 -7.83 1.71 4.03
C PRO A 39 -8.17 1.88 2.55
N LEU A 40 -9.39 1.53 2.18
CA LEU A 40 -9.79 1.56 0.78
C LEU A 40 -9.62 2.94 0.16
N VAL A 41 -9.93 3.99 0.93
CA VAL A 41 -9.79 5.35 0.39
C VAL A 41 -8.35 5.70 0.08
N ARG A 42 -7.40 5.06 0.77
CA ARG A 42 -5.98 5.31 0.53
C ARG A 42 -5.42 4.46 -0.60
N VAL A 43 -6.06 3.34 -0.90
CA VAL A 43 -5.60 2.46 -1.96
C VAL A 43 -5.52 3.21 -3.29
N PHE A 44 -6.54 3.98 -3.62
CA PHE A 44 -6.55 4.72 -4.87
C PHE A 44 -5.47 5.80 -4.90
N GLN A 45 -5.25 6.45 -3.76
CA GLN A 45 -4.19 7.45 -3.66
C GLN A 45 -2.82 6.81 -3.87
N ILE A 46 -2.59 5.68 -3.21
CA ILE A 46 -1.31 4.98 -3.32
C ILE A 46 -1.08 4.49 -4.74
N GLU A 47 -2.10 3.95 -5.36
CA GLU A 47 -1.99 3.50 -6.74
C GLU A 47 -1.58 4.65 -7.65
N LYS A 48 -2.19 5.81 -7.45
CA LYS A 48 -1.89 6.99 -8.26
C LYS A 48 -0.47 7.48 -8.03
N GLU A 49 -0.03 7.50 -6.77
CA GLU A 49 1.27 8.07 -6.41
C GLU A 49 2.43 7.14 -6.69
N THR A 50 2.20 5.84 -6.64
CA THR A 50 3.30 4.87 -6.75
C THR A 50 3.23 3.99 -7.98
N GLY A 51 2.07 3.90 -8.61
CA GLY A 51 1.89 2.99 -9.74
C GLY A 51 1.65 1.55 -9.35
N ILE A 52 1.59 1.26 -8.04
CA ILE A 52 1.31 -0.09 -7.57
C ILE A 52 -0.17 -0.38 -7.77
N PRO A 53 -0.53 -1.46 -8.50
CA PRO A 53 -1.95 -1.75 -8.75
C PRO A 53 -2.71 -2.00 -7.46
N ARG A 54 -3.96 -1.57 -7.43
CA ARG A 54 -4.82 -1.76 -6.26
C ARG A 54 -4.98 -3.23 -5.90
N GLU A 55 -4.93 -4.10 -6.89
CA GLU A 55 -5.05 -5.53 -6.66
C GLU A 55 -3.90 -6.07 -5.82
N LYS A 56 -2.73 -5.47 -5.93
CA LYS A 56 -1.59 -5.85 -5.10
C LYS A 56 -1.64 -5.21 -3.72
N LEU A 57 -2.25 -4.04 -3.62
CA LEU A 57 -2.36 -3.33 -2.35
C LEU A 57 -3.42 -3.96 -1.44
N ARG A 58 -4.54 -4.36 -2.00
CA ARG A 58 -5.62 -4.99 -1.25
C ARG A 58 -6.17 -6.18 -2.03
N PRO A 59 -5.38 -7.27 -2.13
CA PRO A 59 -5.84 -8.44 -2.88
C PRO A 59 -7.09 -9.09 -2.29
N ASP A 60 -7.32 -8.90 -0.99
CA ASP A 60 -8.51 -9.42 -0.33
C ASP A 60 -9.78 -8.72 -0.82
N PHE A 61 -9.66 -7.50 -1.32
CA PHE A 61 -10.80 -6.71 -1.74
C PHE A 61 -10.87 -6.56 -3.26
N PHE A 62 -9.72 -6.38 -3.90
CA PHE A 62 -9.64 -6.14 -5.33
C PHE A 62 -9.12 -7.35 -6.11
N ALA A 63 -9.10 -8.52 -5.49
CA ALA A 63 -8.63 -9.72 -6.17
C ALA A 63 -9.47 -9.92 -7.44
N VAL A 64 -8.76 -10.12 -8.55
CA VAL A 64 -9.43 -10.36 -9.82
C VAL A 64 -10.01 -11.75 -9.80
N ALA A 65 -11.32 -11.84 -9.99
CA ALA A 65 -11.98 -13.13 -10.13
C ALA A 65 -11.56 -13.74 -11.46
N GLN A 66 -11.05 -14.94 -11.40
CA GLN A 66 -10.59 -15.64 -12.58
C GLN A 66 -11.58 -16.66 -13.04
#